data_e5e8717262b2d5fd215c54cbc9800bed
#
_entry.id   e5e8717262b2d5fd215c54cbc9800bed
#
_cell.length_a   1.000
_cell.length_b   1.000
_cell.length_c   1.000
_cell.angle_alpha   90.00
_cell.angle_beta   90.00
_cell.angle_gamma   90.00
#
_symmetry.space_group_name_H-M   'P 1'
#
loop_
_entity.id
_entity.type
_entity.pdbx_description
1 polymer ?
#
loop_
_entity_poly.entity_id
_entity_poly.type
_entity_poly.pdbx_seq_one_letter_code
_entity_poly.pdbx_strand_id
1 'polypeptide(L)'
;MPVMNLVGADAGANIISGIVDGKAGQTLDLIGTSNKNYVQIKSDSNVTLSQQEMTLGQDDSLTLTFNEATGKWIETTRTDNSN
;
A
#
# COMPACT_ATOMS: atom_id res chain seq x y z
N MET A 1 9.19 -12.69 2.31
CA MET A 1 8.38 -11.59 1.76
C MET A 1 8.03 -10.63 2.89
N PRO A 2 8.47 -9.38 2.84
CA PRO A 2 8.22 -8.47 3.94
C PRO A 2 6.73 -8.13 4.05
N VAL A 3 6.25 -8.17 5.27
CA VAL A 3 4.87 -7.82 5.62
C VAL A 3 4.91 -6.65 6.59
N MET A 4 4.10 -5.64 6.33
CA MET A 4 4.03 -4.47 7.18
C MET A 4 2.58 -4.21 7.61
N ASN A 5 2.35 -4.27 8.92
CA ASN A 5 1.06 -3.91 9.49
C ASN A 5 0.99 -2.39 9.68
N LEU A 6 -0.11 -1.79 9.25
CA LEU A 6 -0.26 -0.34 9.23
C LEU A 6 -1.47 0.11 10.04
N VAL A 7 -1.30 1.17 10.78
CA VAL A 7 -2.39 1.87 11.46
C VAL A 7 -2.10 3.36 11.43
N GLY A 8 -3.14 4.16 11.21
CA GLY A 8 -2.99 5.60 11.20
C GLY A 8 -2.88 6.17 12.62
N ALA A 9 -2.19 7.31 12.74
CA ALA A 9 -2.07 8.01 14.01
C ALA A 9 -3.37 8.70 14.42
N ASP A 10 -4.19 9.07 13.44
CA ASP A 10 -5.43 9.82 13.65
C ASP A 10 -6.63 9.04 13.12
N ALA A 11 -7.81 9.37 13.62
CA ALA A 11 -9.05 8.82 13.07
C ALA A 11 -9.26 9.33 11.65
N GLY A 12 -9.80 8.47 10.77
CA GLY A 12 -10.02 8.80 9.37
C GLY A 12 -8.86 8.41 8.49
N ALA A 13 -8.71 9.09 7.36
CA ALA A 13 -7.71 8.75 6.35
C ALA A 13 -6.32 9.25 6.75
N ASN A 14 -5.35 8.33 6.69
CA ASN A 14 -3.93 8.64 6.91
C ASN A 14 -3.18 8.25 5.65
N ILE A 15 -2.65 9.22 4.92
CA ILE A 15 -2.12 9.01 3.58
C ILE A 15 -0.64 8.67 3.64
N ILE A 16 -0.25 7.57 2.98
CA ILE A 16 1.15 7.20 2.79
C ILE A 16 1.60 7.72 1.44
N SER A 17 2.75 8.36 1.42
CA SER A 17 3.40 8.80 0.20
C SER A 17 4.91 8.61 0.33
N GLY A 18 5.62 8.70 -0.81
CA GLY A 18 7.09 8.68 -0.78
C GLY A 18 7.70 7.35 -0.41
N ILE A 19 7.09 6.22 -0.83
CA ILE A 19 7.74 4.92 -0.65
C ILE A 19 9.06 4.95 -1.43
N VAL A 20 10.16 4.65 -0.73
CA VAL A 20 11.49 4.73 -1.35
C VAL A 20 11.70 3.60 -2.34
N ASP A 21 12.68 3.77 -3.23
CA ASP A 21 13.00 2.76 -4.25
C ASP A 21 13.37 1.43 -3.61
N GLY A 22 12.93 0.36 -4.27
CA GLY A 22 13.26 -0.99 -3.87
C GLY A 22 14.32 -1.59 -4.78
N LYS A 23 14.46 -2.91 -4.70
CA LYS A 23 15.31 -3.70 -5.58
C LYS A 23 14.45 -4.46 -6.57
N ALA A 24 14.99 -4.75 -7.75
CA ALA A 24 14.26 -5.49 -8.78
C ALA A 24 13.61 -6.76 -8.21
N GLY A 25 12.31 -6.91 -8.44
CA GLY A 25 11.54 -8.06 -7.98
C GLY A 25 11.22 -8.09 -6.48
N GLN A 26 11.64 -7.09 -5.72
CA GLN A 26 11.29 -7.01 -4.30
C GLN A 26 9.79 -6.84 -4.14
N THR A 27 9.19 -7.55 -3.19
CA THR A 27 7.77 -7.43 -2.87
C THR A 27 7.57 -6.84 -1.48
N LEU A 28 6.43 -6.19 -1.30
CA LEU A 28 6.05 -5.58 -0.04
C LEU A 28 4.55 -5.78 0.16
N ASP A 29 4.16 -6.45 1.24
CA ASP A 29 2.75 -6.64 1.60
C ASP A 29 2.38 -5.63 2.68
N LEU A 30 1.39 -4.79 2.39
CA LEU A 30 0.88 -3.79 3.32
C LEU A 30 -0.48 -4.25 3.83
N ILE A 31 -0.64 -4.32 5.15
CA ILE A 31 -1.87 -4.81 5.78
C ILE A 31 -2.41 -3.74 6.70
N GLY A 32 -3.68 -3.36 6.49
CA GLY A 32 -4.39 -2.45 7.38
C GLY A 32 -4.83 -3.17 8.66
N THR A 33 -4.85 -2.46 9.77
CA THR A 33 -5.19 -3.03 11.07
C THR A 33 -6.32 -2.28 11.79
N SER A 34 -6.85 -1.22 11.21
CA SER A 34 -7.89 -0.42 11.85
C SER A 34 -8.84 0.18 10.83
N ASN A 35 -10.14 0.07 11.08
CA ASN A 35 -11.15 0.76 10.27
C ASN A 35 -11.34 2.21 10.71
N LYS A 36 -11.03 2.53 11.95
CA LYS A 36 -11.14 3.88 12.48
C LYS A 36 -9.96 4.75 12.05
N ASN A 37 -8.75 4.20 12.16
CA ASN A 37 -7.51 4.88 11.82
C ASN A 37 -6.92 4.21 10.58
N TYR A 38 -7.65 4.26 9.47
CA TYR A 38 -7.24 3.55 8.27
C TYR A 38 -6.15 4.30 7.51
N VAL A 39 -5.46 3.58 6.65
CA VAL A 39 -4.35 4.10 5.85
C VAL A 39 -4.77 4.09 4.39
N GLN A 40 -4.43 5.14 3.66
CA GLN A 40 -4.63 5.19 2.22
C GLN A 40 -3.30 5.33 1.49
N ILE A 41 -3.19 4.61 0.38
CA ILE A 41 -2.05 4.69 -0.52
C ILE A 41 -2.58 5.15 -1.87
N LYS A 42 -1.95 6.18 -2.44
CA LYS A 42 -2.37 6.73 -3.73
C LYS A 42 -1.28 6.54 -4.76
N SER A 43 -1.68 6.40 -6.02
CA SER A 43 -0.73 6.41 -7.12
C SER A 43 0.03 7.73 -7.13
N ASP A 44 1.34 7.65 -7.29
CA ASP A 44 2.21 8.83 -7.37
C ASP A 44 3.42 8.52 -8.27
N SER A 45 4.47 9.34 -8.15
CA SER A 45 5.67 9.16 -8.98
C SER A 45 6.42 7.87 -8.69
N ASN A 46 6.20 7.25 -7.52
CA ASN A 46 6.92 6.04 -7.10
C ASN A 46 6.02 4.80 -7.04
N VAL A 47 4.70 4.96 -7.10
CA VAL A 47 3.75 3.86 -6.91
C VAL A 47 2.68 3.92 -8.00
N THR A 48 2.50 2.80 -8.69
CA THR A 48 1.42 2.64 -9.67
C THR A 48 0.42 1.62 -9.14
N LEU A 49 -0.81 2.07 -8.89
CA LEU A 49 -1.90 1.23 -8.43
C LEU A 49 -2.83 0.91 -9.60
N SER A 50 -3.59 -0.17 -9.46
CA SER A 50 -4.62 -0.54 -10.46
C SER A 50 -5.78 0.45 -10.48
N GLN A 51 -5.96 1.21 -9.41
CA GLN A 51 -6.94 2.27 -9.26
C GLN A 51 -6.23 3.50 -8.71
N GLN A 52 -6.95 4.60 -8.52
CA GLN A 52 -6.33 5.83 -8.03
C GLN A 52 -5.75 5.69 -6.63
N GLU A 53 -6.39 4.85 -5.80
CA GLU A 53 -5.97 4.69 -4.42
C GLU A 53 -6.37 3.33 -3.87
N MET A 54 -5.77 2.95 -2.75
CA MET A 54 -6.18 1.80 -1.95
C MET A 54 -6.37 2.24 -0.51
N THR A 55 -7.57 2.02 0.02
CA THR A 55 -7.87 2.25 1.43
C THR A 55 -7.67 0.94 2.19
N LEU A 56 -6.79 0.97 3.19
CA LEU A 56 -6.45 -0.19 4.01
C LEU A 56 -7.12 -0.05 5.37
N GLY A 57 -8.33 -0.58 5.49
CA GLY A 57 -8.99 -0.80 6.78
C GLY A 57 -8.50 -2.09 7.42
N GLN A 58 -9.20 -2.54 8.46
CA GLN A 58 -8.80 -3.76 9.16
C GLN A 58 -8.83 -4.97 8.21
N ASP A 59 -7.72 -5.71 8.15
CA ASP A 59 -7.52 -6.93 7.36
C ASP A 59 -7.55 -6.71 5.84
N ASP A 60 -7.53 -5.47 5.37
CA ASP A 60 -7.27 -5.19 3.96
C ASP A 60 -5.78 -5.31 3.67
N SER A 61 -5.44 -5.70 2.46
CA SER A 61 -4.05 -5.84 2.07
C SER A 61 -3.78 -5.31 0.67
N LEU A 62 -2.55 -4.88 0.46
CA LEU A 62 -2.05 -4.42 -0.83
C LEU A 62 -0.65 -4.95 -1.02
N THR A 63 -0.42 -5.67 -2.11
CA THR A 63 0.90 -6.19 -2.43
C THR A 63 1.51 -5.37 -3.57
N LEU A 64 2.71 -4.89 -3.34
CA LEU A 64 3.48 -4.12 -4.32
C LEU A 64 4.75 -4.88 -4.69
N THR A 65 5.11 -4.82 -5.96
CA THR A 65 6.38 -5.36 -6.47
C THR A 65 7.15 -4.24 -7.13
N PHE A 66 8.45 -4.13 -6.80
CA PHE A 66 9.27 -3.10 -7.40
C PHE A 66 9.66 -3.47 -8.83
N ASN A 67 9.33 -2.58 -9.78
CA ASN A 67 9.66 -2.75 -11.18
C ASN A 67 10.86 -1.87 -11.53
N GLU A 68 12.02 -2.49 -11.69
CA GLU A 68 13.26 -1.78 -12.00
C GLU A 68 13.19 -1.02 -13.31
N ALA A 69 12.46 -1.55 -14.31
CA ALA A 69 12.37 -0.92 -15.63
C ALA A 69 11.75 0.48 -15.56
N THR A 70 10.82 0.71 -14.63
CA THR A 70 10.16 2.00 -14.48
C THR A 70 10.59 2.74 -13.20
N GLY A 71 11.29 2.05 -12.30
CA GLY A 71 11.67 2.62 -11.01
C GLY A 71 10.49 2.81 -10.06
N LYS A 72 9.42 2.03 -10.21
CA LYS A 72 8.20 2.21 -9.44
C LYS A 72 7.76 0.93 -8.78
N TRP A 73 7.07 1.09 -7.65
CA TRP A 73 6.31 0.01 -7.02
C TRP A 73 4.99 -0.16 -7.77
N ILE A 74 4.70 -1.40 -8.17
CA ILE A 74 3.52 -1.73 -8.97
C ILE A 74 2.60 -2.60 -8.13
N GLU A 75 1.31 -2.25 -8.08
CA GLU A 75 0.33 -3.09 -7.41
C GLU A 75 0.18 -4.40 -8.17
N THR A 76 0.35 -5.52 -7.45
CA THR A 76 0.16 -6.85 -8.02
C THR A 76 -1.07 -7.56 -7.46
N THR A 77 -1.50 -7.22 -6.24
CA THR A 77 -2.67 -7.83 -5.62
C THR A 77 -3.28 -6.85 -4.63
N ARG A 78 -4.61 -6.83 -4.54
CA ARG A 78 -5.30 -6.15 -3.44
C ARG A 78 -6.41 -7.02 -2.91
N THR A 79 -6.68 -6.92 -1.62
CA THR A 79 -7.77 -7.62 -0.95
C THR A 79 -8.49 -6.65 -0.03
N ASP A 80 -9.80 -6.57 -0.17
CA ASP A 80 -10.65 -5.71 0.65
C ASP A 80 -11.55 -6.57 1.50
N ASN A 81 -11.24 -6.67 2.79
CA ASN A 81 -11.97 -7.48 3.76
C ASN A 81 -12.76 -6.65 4.79
N SER A 82 -12.65 -5.32 4.74
CA SER A 82 -13.08 -4.49 5.86
C SER A 82 -14.41 -3.79 5.64
N ASN A 83 -15.03 -3.93 4.51
CA ASN A 83 -16.31 -3.23 4.28
C ASN A 83 -17.54 -4.07 4.56
#